data_06592e9bb98f90ba2825a60c8ec7cbb5
#
_entry.id   06592e9bb98f90ba2825a60c8ec7cbb5
#
_cell.length_a   1.000
_cell.length_b   1.000
_cell.length_c   1.000
_cell.angle_alpha   90.00
_cell.angle_beta   90.00
_cell.angle_gamma   90.00
#
_symmetry.space_group_name_H-M   'P 1'
#
loop_
_entity.id
_entity.type
_entity.pdbx_description
1 polymer ?
#
loop_
_entity_poly.entity_id
_entity_poly.type
_entity_poly.pdbx_seq_one_letter_code
_entity_poly.pdbx_strand_id
1 'polypeptide(L)'
;MHESKAYEPNVDIDSPNRNIAPISSEINESKKLVVGGCQLSELAKKYGTPLYVLDELSLRTACKTYISSLNKHYPGKSLPLFASKANSSLAICAVIASEGFGLDAVSEGELLTAINGGVKEKDIVFHGNNKSHDELNFAYK
;
A
#
# COMPACT_ATOMS: atom_id res chain seq x y z
N MET A 1 -3.73 -6.98 28.70
CA MET A 1 -4.18 -7.36 27.35
C MET A 1 -4.91 -6.14 26.77
N HIS A 2 -4.23 -5.32 25.99
CA HIS A 2 -4.91 -4.30 25.19
C HIS A 2 -5.39 -4.98 23.92
N GLU A 3 -6.69 -5.28 23.85
CA GLU A 3 -7.34 -5.60 22.59
C GLU A 3 -7.13 -4.37 21.68
N SER A 4 -6.42 -4.58 20.58
CA SER A 4 -6.38 -3.61 19.50
C SER A 4 -7.80 -3.52 18.96
N LYS A 5 -8.54 -2.48 19.33
CA LYS A 5 -9.80 -2.17 18.68
C LYS A 5 -9.51 -2.08 17.19
N ALA A 6 -10.10 -2.98 16.42
CA ALA A 6 -10.13 -2.83 14.98
C ALA A 6 -10.69 -1.44 14.68
N TYR A 7 -9.97 -0.66 13.89
CA TYR A 7 -10.42 0.67 13.49
C TYR A 7 -11.67 0.49 12.63
N GLU A 8 -12.81 0.94 13.12
CA GLU A 8 -14.03 1.01 12.32
C GLU A 8 -14.07 2.37 11.62
N PRO A 9 -14.11 2.41 10.29
CA PRO A 9 -14.23 3.67 9.56
C PRO A 9 -15.56 4.34 9.95
N ASN A 10 -15.51 5.65 10.18
CA ASN A 10 -16.68 6.46 10.55
C ASN A 10 -17.57 6.77 9.32
N VAL A 11 -17.81 5.75 8.52
CA VAL A 11 -18.71 5.80 7.36
C VAL A 11 -20.10 5.35 7.81
N ASP A 12 -21.12 6.00 7.30
CA ASP A 12 -22.53 5.70 7.56
C ASP A 12 -22.76 4.17 7.59
N ILE A 13 -23.28 3.69 8.70
CA ILE A 13 -23.49 2.27 9.00
C ILE A 13 -24.29 1.56 7.89
N ASP A 14 -25.13 2.29 7.19
CA ASP A 14 -25.99 1.76 6.13
C ASP A 14 -25.31 1.70 4.74
N SER A 15 -24.08 2.21 4.60
CA SER A 15 -23.38 2.13 3.32
C SER A 15 -22.93 0.69 3.01
N PRO A 16 -23.27 0.13 1.84
CA PRO A 16 -22.79 -1.18 1.42
C PRO A 16 -21.24 -1.25 1.29
N ASN A 17 -20.58 -0.09 1.17
CA ASN A 17 -19.15 0.04 0.99
C ASN A 17 -18.38 0.30 2.29
N ARG A 18 -19.05 0.30 3.45
CA ARG A 18 -18.40 0.61 4.74
C ARG A 18 -17.17 -0.24 5.05
N ASN A 19 -17.20 -1.52 4.62
CA ASN A 19 -16.13 -2.46 4.93
C ASN A 19 -14.94 -2.39 3.96
N ILE A 20 -15.06 -1.62 2.88
CA ILE A 20 -14.00 -1.44 1.86
C ILE A 20 -13.54 0.00 1.72
N ALA A 21 -14.17 0.91 2.46
CA ALA A 21 -13.76 2.32 2.48
C ALA A 21 -12.39 2.46 3.18
N PRO A 22 -11.54 3.40 2.73
CA PRO A 22 -10.34 3.76 3.45
C PRO A 22 -10.61 4.11 4.91
N ILE A 23 -9.68 3.79 5.82
CA ILE A 23 -9.88 4.01 7.27
C ILE A 23 -10.04 5.49 7.65
N SER A 24 -9.53 6.40 6.82
CA SER A 24 -9.68 7.85 7.00
C SER A 24 -10.97 8.42 6.42
N SER A 25 -11.88 7.54 5.93
CA SER A 25 -13.13 7.97 5.31
C SER A 25 -14.11 8.53 6.34
N GLU A 26 -14.68 9.68 6.03
CA GLU A 26 -15.72 10.32 6.85
C GLU A 26 -16.73 11.06 5.96
N ILE A 27 -17.90 11.31 6.50
CA ILE A 27 -18.90 12.20 5.90
C ILE A 27 -18.87 13.50 6.69
N ASN A 28 -18.51 14.60 6.01
CA ASN A 28 -18.46 15.91 6.66
C ASN A 28 -19.85 16.51 6.90
N GLU A 29 -19.92 17.66 7.61
CA GLU A 29 -21.16 18.39 7.92
C GLU A 29 -21.99 18.72 6.68
N SER A 30 -21.34 18.92 5.51
CA SER A 30 -21.99 19.18 4.23
C SER A 30 -22.43 17.89 3.50
N LYS A 31 -22.43 16.73 4.18
CA LYS A 31 -22.77 15.41 3.63
C LYS A 31 -21.91 15.02 2.42
N LYS A 32 -20.64 15.39 2.42
CA LYS A 32 -19.67 15.03 1.38
C LYS A 32 -18.68 14.01 1.92
N LEU A 33 -18.30 13.04 1.07
CA LEU A 33 -17.27 12.06 1.38
C LEU A 33 -15.89 12.72 1.39
N VAL A 34 -15.17 12.51 2.49
CA VAL A 34 -13.81 12.97 2.71
C VAL A 34 -12.93 11.76 2.95
N VAL A 35 -11.75 11.74 2.38
CA VAL A 35 -10.72 10.70 2.59
C VAL A 35 -9.39 11.42 2.85
N GLY A 36 -8.72 11.06 3.95
CA GLY A 36 -7.46 11.70 4.33
C GLY A 36 -7.55 13.22 4.48
N GLY A 37 -8.69 13.74 4.95
CA GLY A 37 -8.95 15.17 5.06
C GLY A 37 -9.27 15.88 3.74
N CYS A 38 -9.33 15.14 2.62
CA CYS A 38 -9.61 15.70 1.29
C CYS A 38 -11.04 15.37 0.85
N GLN A 39 -11.85 16.38 0.53
CA GLN A 39 -13.18 16.18 -0.02
C GLN A 39 -13.10 15.65 -1.45
N LEU A 40 -13.63 14.44 -1.71
CA LEU A 40 -13.46 13.77 -3.01
C LEU A 40 -14.06 14.54 -4.18
N SER A 41 -15.17 15.25 -3.98
CA SER A 41 -15.75 16.08 -5.04
C SER A 41 -14.86 17.26 -5.44
N GLU A 42 -14.06 17.81 -4.52
CA GLU A 42 -13.11 18.88 -4.84
C GLU A 42 -11.88 18.30 -5.55
N LEU A 43 -11.42 17.11 -5.17
CA LEU A 43 -10.36 16.42 -5.92
C LEU A 43 -10.80 16.12 -7.35
N ALA A 44 -12.03 15.63 -7.56
CA ALA A 44 -12.57 15.38 -8.89
C ALA A 44 -12.69 16.65 -9.74
N LYS A 45 -13.08 17.79 -9.15
CA LYS A 45 -13.09 19.08 -9.86
C LYS A 45 -11.69 19.54 -10.24
N LYS A 46 -10.71 19.35 -9.35
CA LYS A 46 -9.34 19.81 -9.55
C LYS A 46 -8.56 18.98 -10.56
N TYR A 47 -8.72 17.65 -10.50
CA TYR A 47 -7.89 16.70 -11.25
C TYR A 47 -8.66 15.99 -12.37
N GLY A 48 -9.98 16.15 -12.44
CA GLY A 48 -10.83 15.42 -13.37
C GLY A 48 -11.22 14.03 -12.90
N THR A 49 -11.95 13.32 -13.75
CA THR A 49 -12.36 11.92 -13.57
C THR A 49 -12.15 11.16 -14.88
N PRO A 50 -11.83 9.86 -14.84
CA PRO A 50 -11.68 9.01 -13.64
C PRO A 50 -10.43 9.37 -12.82
N LEU A 51 -10.51 9.21 -11.49
CA LEU A 51 -9.45 9.54 -10.55
C LEU A 51 -9.26 8.42 -9.52
N TYR A 52 -8.04 7.89 -9.40
CA TYR A 52 -7.66 7.03 -8.30
C TYR A 52 -7.23 7.88 -7.10
N VAL A 53 -7.78 7.57 -5.94
CA VAL A 53 -7.42 8.20 -4.67
C VAL A 53 -6.88 7.12 -3.73
N LEU A 54 -5.63 7.30 -3.29
CA LEU A 54 -4.98 6.39 -2.36
C LEU A 54 -4.94 7.04 -0.97
N ASP A 55 -5.37 6.28 0.03
CA ASP A 55 -5.28 6.68 1.43
C ASP A 55 -3.99 6.16 2.06
N GLU A 56 -3.04 7.06 2.28
CA GLU A 56 -1.75 6.72 2.88
C GLU A 56 -1.89 6.14 4.29
N LEU A 57 -2.86 6.64 5.07
CA LEU A 57 -3.11 6.14 6.42
C LEU A 57 -3.53 4.68 6.41
N SER A 58 -4.43 4.28 5.50
CA SER A 58 -4.84 2.88 5.34
C SER A 58 -3.65 2.00 4.98
N LEU A 59 -2.83 2.42 4.03
CA LEU A 59 -1.67 1.67 3.59
C LEU A 59 -0.65 1.47 4.73
N ARG A 60 -0.29 2.54 5.43
CA ARG A 60 0.64 2.48 6.57
C ARG A 60 0.09 1.64 7.72
N THR A 61 -1.20 1.76 8.00
CA THR A 61 -1.85 0.96 9.06
C THR A 61 -1.82 -0.53 8.72
N ALA A 62 -2.08 -0.89 7.47
CA ALA A 62 -1.96 -2.26 7.01
C ALA A 62 -0.52 -2.79 7.18
N CYS A 63 0.49 -2.04 6.73
CA CYS A 63 1.90 -2.41 6.91
C CYS A 63 2.26 -2.65 8.38
N LYS A 64 1.91 -1.72 9.27
CA LYS A 64 2.16 -1.85 10.72
C LYS A 64 1.46 -3.05 11.32
N THR A 65 0.23 -3.35 10.87
CA THR A 65 -0.52 -4.52 11.33
C THR A 65 0.17 -5.82 10.94
N TYR A 66 0.65 -5.94 9.70
CA TYR A 66 1.41 -7.11 9.24
C TYR A 66 2.69 -7.30 10.07
N ILE A 67 3.50 -6.25 10.22
CA ILE A 67 4.76 -6.33 10.97
C ILE A 67 4.51 -6.69 12.43
N SER A 68 3.54 -6.05 13.09
CA SER A 68 3.22 -6.34 14.49
C SER A 68 2.72 -7.76 14.68
N SER A 69 1.91 -8.26 13.75
CA SER A 69 1.40 -9.63 13.79
C SER A 69 2.52 -10.66 13.58
N LEU A 70 3.42 -10.43 12.63
CA LEU A 70 4.60 -11.28 12.44
C LEU A 70 5.47 -11.31 13.69
N ASN A 71 5.79 -10.15 14.26
CA ASN A 71 6.62 -10.04 15.46
C ASN A 71 5.96 -10.75 16.67
N LYS A 72 4.64 -10.74 16.75
CA LYS A 72 3.89 -11.35 17.86
C LYS A 72 3.74 -12.86 17.72
N HIS A 73 3.53 -13.36 16.52
CA HIS A 73 3.08 -14.74 16.29
C HIS A 73 4.09 -15.64 15.58
N TYR A 74 5.15 -15.07 15.00
CA TYR A 74 6.18 -15.80 14.30
C TYR A 74 7.53 -15.64 14.99
N PRO A 75 8.12 -16.72 15.54
CA PRO A 75 9.34 -16.63 16.34
C PRO A 75 10.63 -16.47 15.51
N GLY A 76 10.55 -16.61 14.20
CA GLY A 76 11.69 -16.52 13.29
C GLY A 76 11.90 -15.13 12.71
N LYS A 77 12.97 -14.98 11.93
CA LYS A 77 13.18 -13.78 11.12
C LYS A 77 12.14 -13.75 9.99
N SER A 78 11.51 -12.63 9.77
CA SER A 78 10.52 -12.44 8.71
C SER A 78 10.73 -11.11 7.99
N LEU A 79 10.42 -11.10 6.72
CA LEU A 79 10.37 -9.89 5.90
C LEU A 79 9.05 -9.93 5.12
N PRO A 80 8.08 -9.08 5.46
CA PRO A 80 6.88 -8.98 4.65
C PRO A 80 7.20 -8.33 3.31
N LEU A 81 6.67 -8.88 2.23
CA LEU A 81 6.84 -8.36 0.88
C LEU A 81 5.51 -7.79 0.36
N PHE A 82 5.59 -6.62 -0.24
CA PHE A 82 4.47 -6.06 -0.98
C PHE A 82 4.50 -6.57 -2.43
N ALA A 83 3.40 -7.14 -2.91
CA ALA A 83 3.28 -7.58 -4.29
C ALA A 83 3.07 -6.39 -5.22
N SER A 84 4.10 -5.99 -5.95
CA SER A 84 4.11 -4.79 -6.81
C SER A 84 3.05 -4.82 -7.91
N LYS A 85 2.67 -5.99 -8.37
CA LYS A 85 1.60 -6.16 -9.36
C LYS A 85 0.25 -5.55 -8.96
N ALA A 86 0.02 -5.32 -7.66
CA ALA A 86 -1.19 -4.66 -7.18
C ALA A 86 -1.18 -3.16 -7.49
N ASN A 87 -0.04 -2.51 -7.29
CA ASN A 87 0.23 -1.10 -7.64
C ASN A 87 1.72 -0.80 -7.50
N SER A 88 2.41 -0.70 -8.62
CA SER A 88 3.86 -0.43 -8.68
C SER A 88 4.20 1.06 -8.80
N SER A 89 3.31 1.98 -8.40
CA SER A 89 3.64 3.40 -8.44
C SER A 89 4.78 3.75 -7.47
N LEU A 90 5.59 4.73 -7.86
CA LEU A 90 6.74 5.20 -7.07
C LEU A 90 6.35 5.60 -5.64
N ALA A 91 5.18 6.27 -5.49
CA ALA A 91 4.67 6.68 -4.19
C ALA A 91 4.36 5.49 -3.28
N ILE A 92 3.77 4.42 -3.82
CA ILE A 92 3.50 3.19 -3.08
C ILE A 92 4.82 2.53 -2.65
N CYS A 93 5.77 2.39 -3.57
CA CYS A 93 7.10 1.83 -3.25
C CYS A 93 7.77 2.63 -2.12
N ALA A 94 7.70 3.96 -2.15
CA ALA A 94 8.27 4.81 -1.11
C ALA A 94 7.59 4.60 0.26
N VAL A 95 6.28 4.49 0.31
CA VAL A 95 5.56 4.20 1.56
C VAL A 95 5.93 2.81 2.09
N ILE A 96 5.90 1.78 1.25
CA ILE A 96 6.23 0.40 1.59
C ILE A 96 7.66 0.31 2.16
N ALA A 97 8.63 0.93 1.47
CA ALA A 97 10.03 0.97 1.93
C ALA A 97 10.15 1.65 3.30
N SER A 98 9.46 2.78 3.50
CA SER A 98 9.50 3.52 4.76
C SER A 98 8.88 2.76 5.94
N GLU A 99 7.95 1.84 5.68
CA GLU A 99 7.35 0.96 6.69
C GLU A 99 8.15 -0.34 6.92
N GLY A 100 9.29 -0.52 6.22
CA GLY A 100 10.17 -1.67 6.42
C GLY A 100 9.74 -2.95 5.70
N PHE A 101 8.91 -2.84 4.68
CA PHE A 101 8.59 -3.93 3.78
C PHE A 101 9.66 -4.08 2.70
N GLY A 102 9.86 -5.30 2.25
CA GLY A 102 10.44 -5.58 0.96
C GLY A 102 9.40 -5.54 -0.16
N LEU A 103 9.80 -5.91 -1.35
CA LEU A 103 8.92 -5.88 -2.52
C LEU A 103 9.09 -7.15 -3.36
N ASP A 104 7.97 -7.67 -3.83
CA ASP A 104 7.90 -8.78 -4.76
C ASP A 104 7.66 -8.22 -6.17
N ALA A 105 8.72 -8.24 -7.00
CA ALA A 105 8.75 -7.68 -8.34
C ALA A 105 8.71 -8.78 -9.40
N VAL A 106 8.02 -8.54 -10.51
CA VAL A 106 7.89 -9.52 -11.60
C VAL A 106 8.48 -9.03 -12.94
N SER A 107 8.89 -7.78 -13.04
CA SER A 107 9.48 -7.19 -14.24
C SER A 107 10.64 -6.25 -13.92
N GLU A 108 11.48 -5.97 -14.91
CA GLU A 108 12.56 -4.97 -14.81
C GLU A 108 12.02 -3.59 -14.41
N GLY A 109 10.89 -3.17 -14.99
CA GLY A 109 10.26 -1.90 -14.66
C GLY A 109 9.82 -1.80 -13.19
N GLU A 110 9.32 -2.90 -12.62
CA GLU A 110 8.97 -2.96 -11.21
C GLU A 110 10.21 -2.93 -10.31
N LEU A 111 11.30 -3.62 -10.69
CA LEU A 111 12.59 -3.53 -10.00
C LEU A 111 13.10 -2.09 -9.95
N LEU A 112 13.14 -1.43 -11.10
CA LEU A 112 13.59 -0.04 -11.21
C LEU A 112 12.73 0.90 -10.36
N THR A 113 11.42 0.72 -10.39
CA THR A 113 10.50 1.53 -9.57
C THR A 113 10.68 1.28 -8.08
N ALA A 114 10.90 0.02 -7.67
CA ALA A 114 11.16 -0.34 -6.29
C ALA A 114 12.43 0.34 -5.76
N ILE A 115 13.54 0.24 -6.51
CA ILE A 115 14.83 0.85 -6.15
C ILE A 115 14.68 2.38 -6.05
N ASN A 116 14.08 3.01 -7.04
CA ASN A 116 13.83 4.45 -7.04
C ASN A 116 12.88 4.89 -5.91
N GLY A 117 11.97 4.01 -5.48
CA GLY A 117 11.10 4.21 -4.33
C GLY A 117 11.79 4.01 -2.97
N GLY A 118 13.06 3.60 -2.97
CA GLY A 118 13.85 3.42 -1.75
C GLY A 118 13.74 2.04 -1.11
N VAL A 119 13.18 1.05 -1.80
CA VAL A 119 13.24 -0.35 -1.35
C VAL A 119 14.69 -0.81 -1.48
N LYS A 120 15.23 -1.40 -0.42
CA LYS A 120 16.61 -1.90 -0.44
C LYS A 120 16.71 -3.11 -1.38
N GLU A 121 17.72 -3.15 -2.22
CA GLU A 121 17.93 -4.22 -3.20
C GLU A 121 17.86 -5.63 -2.59
N LYS A 122 18.48 -5.82 -1.42
CA LYS A 122 18.46 -7.09 -0.67
C LYS A 122 17.07 -7.50 -0.16
N ASP A 123 16.12 -6.59 -0.14
CA ASP A 123 14.75 -6.80 0.34
C ASP A 123 13.77 -6.90 -0.85
N ILE A 124 14.28 -7.02 -2.07
CA ILE A 124 13.49 -7.25 -3.29
C ILE A 124 13.59 -8.72 -3.69
N VAL A 125 12.44 -9.35 -3.93
CA VAL A 125 12.34 -10.68 -4.52
C VAL A 125 11.89 -10.53 -5.96
N PHE A 126 12.74 -10.96 -6.90
CA PHE A 126 12.41 -10.94 -8.32
C PHE A 126 11.89 -12.31 -8.74
N HIS A 127 10.58 -12.47 -8.78
CA HIS A 127 9.96 -13.75 -9.11
C HIS A 127 9.25 -13.77 -10.47
N GLY A 128 8.89 -14.96 -10.90
CA GLY A 128 8.17 -15.21 -12.15
C GLY A 128 8.79 -16.36 -12.95
N ASN A 129 8.03 -16.90 -13.88
CA ASN A 129 8.38 -18.12 -14.62
C ASN A 129 8.77 -17.86 -16.10
N ASN A 130 8.85 -16.61 -16.53
CA ASN A 130 9.20 -16.25 -17.90
C ASN A 130 10.09 -14.99 -17.92
N LYS A 131 11.30 -15.12 -17.38
CA LYS A 131 12.30 -14.06 -17.37
C LYS A 131 13.18 -14.15 -18.60
N SER A 132 13.41 -13.02 -19.26
CA SER A 132 14.44 -12.91 -20.30
C SER A 132 15.85 -12.90 -19.69
N HIS A 133 16.85 -13.21 -20.50
CA HIS A 133 18.25 -13.10 -20.08
C HIS A 133 18.61 -11.66 -19.68
N ASP A 134 18.05 -10.66 -20.36
CA ASP A 134 18.31 -9.25 -20.09
C ASP A 134 17.71 -8.83 -18.74
N GLU A 135 16.48 -9.24 -18.41
CA GLU A 135 15.86 -9.01 -17.11
C GLU A 135 16.66 -9.65 -15.95
N LEU A 136 17.16 -10.88 -16.16
CA LEU A 136 18.00 -11.55 -15.17
C LEU A 136 19.35 -10.83 -14.99
N ASN A 137 19.97 -10.40 -16.09
CA ASN A 137 21.20 -9.62 -16.04
C ASN A 137 21.01 -8.27 -15.35
N PHE A 138 19.87 -7.62 -15.58
CA PHE A 138 19.52 -6.37 -14.89
C PHE A 138 19.37 -6.59 -13.39
N ALA A 139 18.65 -7.63 -12.99
CA ALA A 139 18.42 -7.93 -11.58
C ALA A 139 19.68 -8.37 -10.82
N TYR A 140 20.68 -8.91 -11.53
CA TYR A 140 21.96 -9.38 -10.94
C TYR A 140 22.97 -8.25 -10.73
N LYS A 141 22.93 -7.19 -11.50
CA LYS A 141 23.85 -6.03 -11.40
C LYS A 141 23.52 -5.13 -10.25
#